data_015c24968e48994f3bc501c6dd966834
#
_entry.id   015c24968e48994f3bc501c6dd966834
#
_cell.length_a   1.000
_cell.length_b   1.000
_cell.length_c   1.000
_cell.angle_alpha   90.00
_cell.angle_beta   90.00
_cell.angle_gamma   90.00
#
_symmetry.space_group_name_H-M   'P 1'
#
loop_
_entity.id
_entity.type
_entity.pdbx_description
1 polymer ?
#
loop_
_entity_poly.entity_id
_entity_poly.type
_entity_poly.pdbx_seq_one_letter_code
_entity_poly.pdbx_strand_id
1 'polypeptide(L)'
;MHIQAGAKKVILTAPGKGDRVGTFVVGVNDDQYRHEDWDILSNASCTTNCLAPIVKVLDQNFGLDWGLMTTIHSYTGDQRILDNSHRDLRRARAAALNMVPTTTGAAKAVALVYPEVKGKLTGFAMRVPTPNVSAVDLTFGPSRAASVDDIKAAIKSASENGMKGIIKYSDLPLVSTDYAGTNESTIFDADLTYAMGDKAVKILAWYDNEWGYSQRVVDLAEVCLLYTSDAADDRV
;
A
#
# COMPACT_ATOMS: atom_id res chain seq x y z
N MET A 1 15.82 -19.30 10.79
CA MET A 1 16.61 -19.97 9.72
C MET A 1 17.59 -18.98 9.06
N HIS A 2 17.16 -17.94 8.31
CA HIS A 2 18.10 -17.05 7.58
C HIS A 2 19.07 -16.33 8.50
N ILE A 3 18.63 -15.74 9.61
CA ILE A 3 19.52 -15.12 10.61
C ILE A 3 20.49 -16.16 11.20
N GLN A 4 20.04 -17.36 11.52
CA GLN A 4 20.92 -18.44 12.02
C GLN A 4 21.93 -18.92 10.96
N ALA A 5 21.64 -18.72 9.68
CA ALA A 5 22.54 -19.01 8.56
C ALA A 5 23.48 -17.86 8.22
N GLY A 6 23.49 -16.79 9.03
CA GLY A 6 24.44 -15.68 8.89
C GLY A 6 23.89 -14.43 8.17
N ALA A 7 22.61 -14.37 7.84
CA ALA A 7 22.01 -13.14 7.31
C ALA A 7 21.97 -12.07 8.42
N LYS A 8 22.45 -10.87 8.15
CA LYS A 8 22.39 -9.74 9.10
C LYS A 8 20.97 -9.20 9.24
N LYS A 9 20.22 -9.13 8.12
CA LYS A 9 18.81 -8.71 8.07
C LYS A 9 18.02 -9.62 7.14
N VAL A 10 16.73 -9.72 7.37
CA VAL A 10 15.78 -10.46 6.53
C VAL A 10 14.60 -9.56 6.20
N ILE A 11 14.33 -9.32 4.93
CA ILE A 11 13.15 -8.59 4.47
C ILE A 11 12.11 -9.59 3.98
N LEU A 12 10.93 -9.55 4.60
CA LEU A 12 9.77 -10.32 4.18
C LEU A 12 9.01 -9.54 3.10
N THR A 13 8.86 -10.16 1.94
CA THR A 13 8.04 -9.62 0.84
C THR A 13 6.56 -9.99 1.00
N ALA A 14 6.06 -9.92 2.22
CA ALA A 14 4.71 -10.24 2.63
C ALA A 14 4.41 -9.62 4.01
N PRO A 15 3.12 -9.48 4.41
CA PRO A 15 2.77 -9.02 5.74
C PRO A 15 3.42 -9.88 6.82
N GLY A 16 4.18 -9.24 7.70
CA GLY A 16 4.83 -9.89 8.83
C GLY A 16 3.85 -10.30 9.93
N LYS A 17 4.24 -11.25 10.75
CA LYS A 17 3.47 -11.69 11.92
C LYS A 17 4.38 -11.81 13.14
N GLY A 18 3.87 -11.40 14.30
CA GLY A 18 4.56 -11.48 15.59
C GLY A 18 5.46 -10.28 15.89
N ASP A 19 5.79 -10.13 17.16
CA ASP A 19 6.39 -8.92 17.75
C ASP A 19 7.87 -8.73 17.37
N ARG A 20 8.49 -9.72 16.72
CA ARG A 20 9.89 -9.65 16.25
C ARG A 20 10.03 -9.19 14.81
N VAL A 21 8.94 -8.78 14.17
CA VAL A 21 8.94 -8.33 12.78
C VAL A 21 8.53 -6.87 12.73
N GLY A 22 9.47 -5.98 12.40
CA GLY A 22 9.17 -4.58 12.11
C GLY A 22 8.45 -4.47 10.77
N THR A 23 7.35 -3.74 10.71
CA THR A 23 6.63 -3.49 9.46
C THR A 23 6.86 -2.06 9.02
N PHE A 24 7.38 -1.88 7.79
CA PHE A 24 7.72 -0.58 7.24
C PHE A 24 7.10 -0.38 5.86
N VAL A 25 6.66 0.83 5.60
CA VAL A 25 6.20 1.31 4.29
C VAL A 25 6.97 2.59 3.99
N VAL A 26 7.77 2.55 2.94
CA VAL A 26 8.60 3.68 2.52
C VAL A 26 7.73 4.90 2.20
N GLY A 27 8.11 6.05 2.74
CA GLY A 27 7.34 7.30 2.71
C GLY A 27 6.31 7.43 3.85
N VAL A 28 6.07 6.39 4.64
CA VAL A 28 5.09 6.43 5.74
C VAL A 28 5.76 6.39 7.11
N ASN A 29 6.57 5.37 7.39
CA ASN A 29 7.24 5.17 8.68
C ASN A 29 8.67 4.62 8.56
N ASP A 30 9.28 4.69 7.41
CA ASP A 30 10.67 4.29 7.17
C ASP A 30 11.67 5.14 7.96
N ASP A 31 11.34 6.39 8.27
CA ASP A 31 12.08 7.28 9.17
C ASP A 31 12.15 6.78 10.62
N GLN A 32 11.25 5.87 11.00
CA GLN A 32 11.23 5.24 12.33
C GLN A 32 12.10 3.98 12.41
N TYR A 33 12.70 3.57 11.30
CA TYR A 33 13.58 2.41 11.30
C TYR A 33 14.81 2.67 12.20
N ARG A 34 15.13 1.68 13.04
CA ARG A 34 16.37 1.63 13.84
C ARG A 34 17.02 0.28 13.61
N HIS A 35 18.27 0.30 13.20
CA HIS A 35 18.98 -0.90 12.78
C HIS A 35 19.07 -1.96 13.88
N GLU A 36 19.27 -1.54 15.11
CA GLU A 36 19.43 -2.38 16.30
C GLU A 36 18.11 -3.04 16.76
N ASP A 37 16.97 -2.47 16.43
CA ASP A 37 15.67 -2.94 16.92
C ASP A 37 15.12 -4.12 16.10
N TRP A 38 15.51 -4.23 14.82
CA TRP A 38 14.85 -5.15 13.90
C TRP A 38 15.84 -5.94 13.04
N ASP A 39 15.89 -7.27 13.26
CA ASP A 39 16.59 -8.22 12.38
C ASP A 39 15.70 -8.73 11.25
N ILE A 40 14.38 -8.68 11.44
CA ILE A 40 13.39 -9.12 10.47
C ILE A 40 12.44 -7.96 10.18
N LEU A 41 12.38 -7.57 8.91
CA LEU A 41 11.51 -6.50 8.44
C LEU A 41 10.43 -7.07 7.51
N SER A 42 9.28 -6.43 7.49
CA SER A 42 8.22 -6.71 6.52
C SER A 42 7.97 -5.45 5.69
N ASN A 43 7.98 -5.59 4.36
CA ASN A 43 7.55 -4.54 3.44
C ASN A 43 6.01 -4.47 3.32
N ALA A 44 5.26 -5.00 4.29
CA ALA A 44 3.81 -5.11 4.27
C ALA A 44 3.27 -5.82 2.99
N SER A 45 2.15 -5.37 2.46
CA SER A 45 1.59 -5.86 1.19
C SER A 45 1.58 -4.77 0.12
N CYS A 46 1.45 -5.15 -1.15
CA CYS A 46 1.30 -4.20 -2.26
C CYS A 46 0.11 -3.26 -2.04
N THR A 47 -1.03 -3.77 -1.58
CA THR A 47 -2.22 -2.96 -1.25
C THR A 47 -1.94 -2.00 -0.09
N THR A 48 -1.20 -2.43 0.94
CA THR A 48 -0.82 -1.55 2.06
C THR A 48 0.12 -0.45 1.59
N ASN A 49 1.06 -0.76 0.70
CA ASN A 49 1.97 0.23 0.11
C ASN A 49 1.22 1.27 -0.74
N CYS A 50 0.14 0.88 -1.42
CA CYS A 50 -0.72 1.84 -2.13
C CYS A 50 -1.56 2.67 -1.15
N LEU A 51 -2.19 2.04 -0.18
CA LEU A 51 -3.19 2.68 0.69
C LEU A 51 -2.55 3.60 1.74
N ALA A 52 -1.46 3.20 2.39
CA ALA A 52 -0.91 3.91 3.54
C ALA A 52 -0.39 5.32 3.20
N PRO A 53 0.37 5.56 2.11
CA PRO A 53 0.81 6.90 1.75
C PRO A 53 -0.34 7.87 1.49
N ILE A 54 -1.35 7.43 0.74
CA ILE A 54 -2.50 8.30 0.41
C ILE A 54 -3.36 8.58 1.65
N VAL A 55 -3.56 7.58 2.52
CA VAL A 55 -4.27 7.75 3.80
C VAL A 55 -3.52 8.73 4.71
N LYS A 56 -2.18 8.65 4.79
CA LYS A 56 -1.36 9.59 5.57
C LYS A 56 -1.57 11.02 5.09
N VAL A 57 -1.53 11.26 3.77
CA VAL A 57 -1.77 12.59 3.19
C VAL A 57 -3.18 13.09 3.50
N LEU A 58 -4.20 12.25 3.33
CA LEU A 58 -5.59 12.62 3.56
C LEU A 58 -5.85 12.91 5.05
N ASP A 59 -5.37 12.06 5.96
CA ASP A 59 -5.56 12.26 7.40
C ASP A 59 -4.85 13.52 7.91
N GLN A 60 -3.62 13.77 7.48
CA GLN A 60 -2.87 14.97 7.86
C GLN A 60 -3.54 16.26 7.41
N ASN A 61 -4.13 16.29 6.23
CA ASN A 61 -4.77 17.49 5.67
C ASN A 61 -6.22 17.66 6.13
N PHE A 62 -6.99 16.59 6.25
CA PHE A 62 -8.45 16.65 6.44
C PHE A 62 -8.94 15.90 7.67
N GLY A 63 -8.08 15.07 8.29
CA GLY A 63 -8.48 14.08 9.28
C GLY A 63 -9.26 12.94 8.63
N LEU A 64 -9.29 11.79 9.29
CA LEU A 64 -10.03 10.62 8.83
C LEU A 64 -10.79 10.05 10.04
N ASP A 65 -12.12 10.14 10.00
CA ASP A 65 -12.99 9.59 11.04
C ASP A 65 -13.27 8.11 10.80
N TRP A 66 -13.49 7.74 9.55
CA TRP A 66 -13.72 6.37 9.10
C TRP A 66 -13.34 6.20 7.63
N GLY A 67 -13.05 4.97 7.21
CA GLY A 67 -12.80 4.65 5.82
C GLY A 67 -13.18 3.20 5.47
N LEU A 68 -13.82 3.06 4.31
CA LEU A 68 -14.18 1.78 3.71
C LEU A 68 -13.37 1.61 2.42
N MET A 69 -12.60 0.55 2.34
CA MET A 69 -11.73 0.27 1.22
C MET A 69 -12.12 -1.02 0.50
N THR A 70 -12.19 -0.96 -0.81
CA THR A 70 -12.20 -2.16 -1.67
C THR A 70 -10.97 -2.12 -2.56
N THR A 71 -10.13 -3.14 -2.50
CA THR A 71 -9.12 -3.30 -3.54
C THR A 71 -9.65 -4.17 -4.67
N ILE A 72 -9.72 -3.60 -5.88
CA ILE A 72 -9.95 -4.31 -7.14
C ILE A 72 -8.58 -4.82 -7.57
N HIS A 73 -8.34 -6.12 -7.34
CA HIS A 73 -6.99 -6.67 -7.36
C HIS A 73 -6.82 -7.70 -8.45
N SER A 74 -5.72 -7.61 -9.18
CA SER A 74 -5.27 -8.66 -10.11
C SER A 74 -5.24 -10.03 -9.42
N TYR A 75 -5.44 -11.10 -10.18
CA TYR A 75 -5.23 -12.43 -9.64
C TYR A 75 -3.74 -12.67 -9.32
N THR A 76 -3.47 -13.50 -8.33
CA THR A 76 -2.10 -13.81 -7.89
C THR A 76 -1.93 -15.31 -7.70
N GLY A 77 -0.70 -15.77 -7.51
CA GLY A 77 -0.37 -17.18 -7.28
C GLY A 77 -1.05 -17.84 -6.07
N ASP A 78 -1.70 -17.05 -5.19
CA ASP A 78 -2.53 -17.59 -4.11
C ASP A 78 -3.89 -18.11 -4.60
N GLN A 79 -4.33 -17.73 -5.81
CA GLN A 79 -5.55 -18.23 -6.42
C GLN A 79 -5.27 -19.47 -7.29
N ARG A 80 -6.33 -20.28 -7.53
CA ARG A 80 -6.23 -21.41 -8.43
C ARG A 80 -6.41 -20.98 -9.88
N ILE A 81 -5.61 -21.53 -10.79
CA ILE A 81 -5.75 -21.32 -12.23
C ILE A 81 -7.02 -21.99 -12.74
N LEU A 82 -7.25 -23.24 -12.37
CA LEU A 82 -8.48 -23.99 -12.58
C LEU A 82 -9.15 -24.25 -11.22
N ASP A 83 -10.45 -24.54 -11.24
CA ASP A 83 -11.18 -24.95 -10.03
C ASP A 83 -10.44 -26.09 -9.32
N ASN A 84 -10.01 -25.88 -8.08
CA ASN A 84 -9.25 -26.86 -7.32
C ASN A 84 -9.35 -26.57 -5.82
N SER A 85 -8.91 -27.51 -4.99
CA SER A 85 -8.94 -27.37 -3.54
C SER A 85 -8.17 -26.16 -3.05
N HIS A 86 -8.78 -25.39 -2.16
CA HIS A 86 -8.20 -24.28 -1.45
C HIS A 86 -8.93 -24.09 -0.11
N ARG A 87 -8.22 -23.64 0.95
CA ARG A 87 -8.84 -23.38 2.27
C ARG A 87 -9.91 -22.27 2.22
N ASP A 88 -9.75 -21.28 1.34
CA ASP A 88 -10.77 -20.29 1.00
C ASP A 88 -11.49 -20.78 -0.26
N LEU A 89 -12.77 -21.15 -0.12
CA LEU A 89 -13.57 -21.71 -1.20
C LEU A 89 -13.77 -20.74 -2.37
N ARG A 90 -13.71 -19.44 -2.15
CA ARG A 90 -13.79 -18.44 -3.22
C ARG A 90 -12.49 -18.41 -4.03
N ARG A 91 -11.33 -18.52 -3.38
CA ARG A 91 -10.02 -18.62 -4.07
C ARG A 91 -9.78 -19.98 -4.73
N ALA A 92 -10.63 -20.97 -4.44
CA ALA A 92 -10.63 -22.26 -5.09
C ALA A 92 -11.09 -22.21 -6.56
N ARG A 93 -11.79 -21.14 -6.95
CA ARG A 93 -12.36 -20.97 -8.29
C ARG A 93 -11.31 -20.40 -9.27
N ALA A 94 -11.46 -20.78 -10.53
CA ALA A 94 -10.56 -20.38 -11.63
C ALA A 94 -10.38 -18.86 -11.70
N ALA A 95 -9.16 -18.40 -11.50
CA ALA A 95 -8.82 -16.99 -11.31
C ALA A 95 -9.13 -16.12 -12.52
N ALA A 96 -8.87 -16.62 -13.72
CA ALA A 96 -9.06 -15.88 -14.98
C ALA A 96 -10.53 -15.85 -15.47
N LEU A 97 -11.43 -16.58 -14.79
CA LEU A 97 -12.84 -16.69 -15.19
C LEU A 97 -13.81 -16.04 -14.18
N ASN A 98 -13.33 -15.65 -13.01
CA ASN A 98 -14.19 -15.24 -11.91
C ASN A 98 -13.75 -13.93 -11.28
N MET A 99 -14.70 -13.08 -10.89
CA MET A 99 -14.50 -12.08 -9.85
C MET A 99 -14.64 -12.76 -8.48
N VAL A 100 -13.61 -12.66 -7.66
CA VAL A 100 -13.51 -13.39 -6.39
C VAL A 100 -13.45 -12.42 -5.22
N PRO A 101 -14.55 -12.20 -4.47
CA PRO A 101 -14.50 -11.44 -3.23
C PRO A 101 -13.76 -12.25 -2.16
N THR A 102 -12.82 -11.62 -1.47
CA THR A 102 -12.02 -12.28 -0.44
C THR A 102 -11.55 -11.29 0.63
N THR A 103 -11.09 -11.81 1.74
CA THR A 103 -10.56 -10.97 2.82
C THR A 103 -9.21 -10.36 2.44
N THR A 104 -8.93 -9.18 2.99
CA THR A 104 -7.60 -8.56 2.95
C THR A 104 -7.24 -8.03 4.33
N GLY A 105 -5.96 -8.16 4.69
CA GLY A 105 -5.41 -7.54 5.89
C GLY A 105 -4.93 -6.11 5.70
N ALA A 106 -4.98 -5.59 4.47
CA ALA A 106 -4.34 -4.32 4.10
C ALA A 106 -4.86 -3.12 4.92
N ALA A 107 -6.18 -2.97 5.08
CA ALA A 107 -6.76 -1.87 5.85
C ALA A 107 -6.29 -1.89 7.33
N LYS A 108 -6.19 -3.08 7.93
CA LYS A 108 -5.65 -3.23 9.30
C LYS A 108 -4.15 -3.00 9.34
N ALA A 109 -3.43 -3.39 8.29
CA ALA A 109 -1.98 -3.23 8.22
C ALA A 109 -1.55 -1.77 8.10
N VAL A 110 -2.39 -0.88 7.54
CA VAL A 110 -2.13 0.57 7.55
C VAL A 110 -1.94 1.08 8.97
N ALA A 111 -2.73 0.62 9.93
CA ALA A 111 -2.61 1.03 11.33
C ALA A 111 -1.32 0.53 12.05
N LEU A 112 -0.56 -0.40 11.44
CA LEU A 112 0.75 -0.80 11.95
C LEU A 112 1.84 0.22 11.58
N VAL A 113 1.69 0.90 10.45
CA VAL A 113 2.66 1.84 9.90
C VAL A 113 2.23 3.30 10.07
N TYR A 114 0.93 3.53 10.28
CA TYR A 114 0.33 4.83 10.56
C TYR A 114 -0.75 4.67 11.66
N PRO A 115 -0.35 4.69 12.94
CA PRO A 115 -1.24 4.37 14.08
C PRO A 115 -2.43 5.29 14.27
N GLU A 116 -2.38 6.52 13.75
CA GLU A 116 -3.42 7.55 13.85
C GLU A 116 -4.78 7.10 13.28
N VAL A 117 -4.75 6.14 12.36
CA VAL A 117 -5.98 5.58 11.75
C VAL A 117 -6.37 4.21 12.33
N LYS A 118 -5.82 3.85 13.49
CA LYS A 118 -6.16 2.59 14.16
C LYS A 118 -7.66 2.50 14.46
N GLY A 119 -8.30 1.44 13.95
CA GLY A 119 -9.74 1.19 14.14
C GLY A 119 -10.65 1.98 13.21
N LYS A 120 -10.11 2.89 12.38
CA LYS A 120 -10.90 3.73 11.48
C LYS A 120 -11.05 3.15 10.07
N LEU A 121 -10.21 2.19 9.68
CA LEU A 121 -10.20 1.60 8.33
C LEU A 121 -10.65 0.14 8.36
N THR A 122 -11.50 -0.22 7.41
CA THR A 122 -11.85 -1.62 7.11
C THR A 122 -12.08 -1.81 5.61
N GLY A 123 -12.17 -3.06 5.15
CA GLY A 123 -12.41 -3.33 3.74
C GLY A 123 -12.18 -4.79 3.35
N PHE A 124 -12.32 -5.05 2.07
CA PHE A 124 -12.13 -6.37 1.48
C PHE A 124 -11.44 -6.27 0.10
N ALA A 125 -11.11 -7.40 -0.49
CA ALA A 125 -10.54 -7.48 -1.83
C ALA A 125 -11.55 -8.10 -2.80
N MET A 126 -11.65 -7.52 -4.00
CA MET A 126 -12.31 -8.11 -5.16
C MET A 126 -11.21 -8.51 -6.15
N ARG A 127 -10.90 -9.79 -6.24
CA ARG A 127 -9.98 -10.29 -7.26
C ARG A 127 -10.68 -10.32 -8.61
N VAL A 128 -10.00 -9.86 -9.66
CA VAL A 128 -10.56 -9.75 -11.02
C VAL A 128 -9.67 -10.46 -12.02
N PRO A 129 -10.20 -10.86 -13.20
CA PRO A 129 -9.45 -11.54 -14.27
C PRO A 129 -8.47 -10.62 -15.00
N THR A 130 -7.56 -9.98 -14.27
CA THR A 130 -6.54 -9.07 -14.79
C THR A 130 -5.17 -9.56 -14.27
N PRO A 131 -4.15 -9.71 -15.14
CA PRO A 131 -2.87 -10.33 -14.73
C PRO A 131 -2.03 -9.44 -13.83
N ASN A 132 -2.06 -8.12 -14.01
CA ASN A 132 -1.28 -7.15 -13.25
C ASN A 132 -2.01 -5.81 -13.19
N VAL A 133 -1.59 -4.94 -12.31
CA VAL A 133 -2.17 -3.65 -11.91
C VAL A 133 -3.51 -3.80 -11.21
N SER A 134 -3.57 -3.20 -10.06
CA SER A 134 -4.72 -3.23 -9.14
C SER A 134 -5.15 -1.80 -8.81
N ALA A 135 -6.33 -1.65 -8.21
CA ALA A 135 -6.82 -0.36 -7.75
C ALA A 135 -7.33 -0.44 -6.31
N VAL A 136 -7.13 0.61 -5.55
CA VAL A 136 -7.79 0.87 -4.27
C VAL A 136 -8.90 1.87 -4.49
N ASP A 137 -10.12 1.46 -4.19
CA ASP A 137 -11.30 2.30 -4.06
C ASP A 137 -11.48 2.59 -2.57
N LEU A 138 -11.25 3.84 -2.16
CA LEU A 138 -11.39 4.30 -0.78
C LEU A 138 -12.52 5.31 -0.68
N THR A 139 -13.52 5.00 0.15
CA THR A 139 -14.52 5.97 0.61
C THR A 139 -14.24 6.29 2.07
N PHE A 140 -14.13 7.56 2.43
CA PHE A 140 -13.81 7.97 3.80
C PHE A 140 -14.59 9.21 4.25
N GLY A 141 -14.77 9.34 5.56
CA GLY A 141 -15.31 10.54 6.19
C GLY A 141 -14.18 11.44 6.67
N PRO A 142 -14.01 12.64 6.09
CA PRO A 142 -13.06 13.61 6.61
C PRO A 142 -13.57 14.24 7.91
N SER A 143 -12.68 14.48 8.87
CA SER A 143 -13.02 15.19 10.13
C SER A 143 -13.19 16.70 9.92
N ARG A 144 -12.55 17.24 8.89
CA ARG A 144 -12.66 18.63 8.42
C ARG A 144 -13.23 18.65 7.01
N ALA A 145 -14.10 19.60 6.71
CA ALA A 145 -14.66 19.75 5.37
C ALA A 145 -13.55 19.79 4.29
N ALA A 146 -13.76 19.04 3.23
CA ALA A 146 -12.82 18.93 2.13
C ALA A 146 -13.60 18.89 0.81
N SER A 147 -13.33 19.84 -0.06
CA SER A 147 -13.83 19.81 -1.44
C SER A 147 -12.99 18.85 -2.30
N VAL A 148 -13.52 18.48 -3.46
CA VAL A 148 -12.76 17.69 -4.45
C VAL A 148 -11.46 18.40 -4.84
N ASP A 149 -11.49 19.72 -4.99
CA ASP A 149 -10.32 20.51 -5.37
C ASP A 149 -9.28 20.55 -4.25
N ASP A 150 -9.70 20.63 -2.97
CA ASP A 150 -8.79 20.56 -1.83
C ASP A 150 -8.08 19.20 -1.77
N ILE A 151 -8.81 18.11 -1.99
CA ILE A 151 -8.25 16.75 -2.04
C ILE A 151 -7.21 16.63 -3.16
N LYS A 152 -7.57 17.05 -4.38
CA LYS A 152 -6.68 17.05 -5.54
C LYS A 152 -5.42 17.87 -5.28
N ALA A 153 -5.57 19.07 -4.74
CA ALA A 153 -4.46 19.97 -4.44
C ALA A 153 -3.51 19.37 -3.38
N ALA A 154 -4.04 18.80 -2.30
CA ALA A 154 -3.24 18.18 -1.24
C ALA A 154 -2.42 16.98 -1.76
N ILE A 155 -3.04 16.10 -2.55
CA ILE A 155 -2.35 14.93 -3.09
C ILE A 155 -1.33 15.35 -4.16
N LYS A 156 -1.66 16.33 -5.02
CA LYS A 156 -0.71 16.88 -6.00
C LYS A 156 0.51 17.46 -5.32
N SER A 157 0.31 18.30 -4.32
CA SER A 157 1.40 18.87 -3.53
C SER A 157 2.27 17.79 -2.86
N ALA A 158 1.65 16.76 -2.30
CA ALA A 158 2.39 15.66 -1.69
C ALA A 158 3.23 14.89 -2.73
N SER A 159 2.68 14.62 -3.91
CA SER A 159 3.37 13.90 -5.00
C SER A 159 4.58 14.65 -5.56
N GLU A 160 4.55 15.97 -5.50
CA GLU A 160 5.64 16.84 -5.97
C GLU A 160 6.74 17.07 -4.90
N ASN A 161 6.42 16.83 -3.63
CA ASN A 161 7.28 17.11 -2.47
C ASN A 161 7.57 15.87 -1.63
N GLY A 162 6.98 15.77 -0.44
CA GLY A 162 7.31 14.76 0.58
C GLY A 162 6.98 13.31 0.20
N MET A 163 6.13 13.09 -0.80
CA MET A 163 5.77 11.76 -1.33
C MET A 163 6.24 11.57 -2.78
N LYS A 164 7.21 12.36 -3.24
CA LYS A 164 7.78 12.23 -4.59
C LYS A 164 8.41 10.84 -4.76
N GLY A 165 8.05 10.16 -5.87
CA GLY A 165 8.47 8.77 -6.13
C GLY A 165 7.66 7.71 -5.38
N ILE A 166 6.78 8.11 -4.45
CA ILE A 166 5.86 7.23 -3.72
C ILE A 166 4.42 7.41 -4.23
N ILE A 167 3.96 8.65 -4.35
CA ILE A 167 2.66 9.00 -4.94
C ILE A 167 2.88 9.68 -6.28
N LYS A 168 2.15 9.23 -7.29
CA LYS A 168 1.99 9.90 -8.59
C LYS A 168 0.59 10.48 -8.69
N TYR A 169 0.48 11.72 -9.13
CA TYR A 169 -0.79 12.35 -9.49
C TYR A 169 -1.06 12.12 -10.98
N SER A 170 -2.26 11.66 -11.32
CA SER A 170 -2.69 11.47 -12.72
C SER A 170 -4.05 12.15 -12.94
N ASP A 171 -4.13 12.95 -13.99
CA ASP A 171 -5.35 13.56 -14.51
C ASP A 171 -5.62 13.11 -15.96
N LEU A 172 -5.02 11.98 -16.34
CA LEU A 172 -5.17 11.36 -17.65
C LEU A 172 -6.19 10.22 -17.61
N PRO A 173 -7.03 10.06 -18.66
CA PRO A 173 -8.05 9.01 -18.74
C PRO A 173 -7.42 7.65 -19.08
N LEU A 174 -6.65 7.09 -18.15
CA LEU A 174 -5.89 5.86 -18.31
C LEU A 174 -6.60 4.66 -17.68
N VAL A 175 -6.17 3.46 -18.07
CA VAL A 175 -6.66 2.18 -17.54
C VAL A 175 -5.51 1.35 -16.98
N SER A 176 -5.81 0.21 -16.37
CA SER A 176 -4.84 -0.61 -15.64
C SER A 176 -3.56 -0.91 -16.41
N THR A 177 -3.63 -1.27 -17.69
CA THR A 177 -2.45 -1.63 -18.50
C THR A 177 -1.49 -0.47 -18.74
N ASP A 178 -1.98 0.77 -18.68
CA ASP A 178 -1.15 1.97 -18.86
C ASP A 178 -0.24 2.24 -17.66
N TYR A 179 -0.56 1.64 -16.52
CA TYR A 179 0.20 1.78 -15.28
C TYR A 179 1.18 0.62 -15.04
N ALA A 180 1.24 -0.36 -15.94
CA ALA A 180 2.18 -1.47 -15.82
C ALA A 180 3.63 -0.98 -15.90
N GLY A 181 4.48 -1.45 -14.98
CA GLY A 181 5.88 -1.01 -14.85
C GLY A 181 6.06 0.34 -14.15
N THR A 182 5.03 0.88 -13.51
CA THR A 182 5.12 2.13 -12.76
C THR A 182 5.82 1.90 -11.42
N ASN A 183 6.81 2.75 -11.10
CA ASN A 183 7.63 2.63 -9.89
C ASN A 183 6.89 3.09 -8.61
N GLU A 184 6.00 4.04 -8.71
CA GLU A 184 5.30 4.62 -7.57
C GLU A 184 4.36 3.60 -6.91
N SER A 185 4.25 3.67 -5.60
CA SER A 185 3.37 2.80 -4.81
C SER A 185 1.90 3.11 -4.99
N THR A 186 1.58 4.35 -5.33
CA THR A 186 0.23 4.90 -5.41
C THR A 186 0.14 5.85 -6.59
N ILE A 187 -0.76 5.57 -7.53
CA ILE A 187 -1.09 6.50 -8.61
C ILE A 187 -2.51 7.00 -8.36
N PHE A 188 -2.63 8.22 -7.87
CA PHE A 188 -3.92 8.85 -7.59
C PHE A 188 -4.60 9.25 -8.89
N ASP A 189 -5.82 8.77 -9.10
CA ASP A 189 -6.67 9.13 -10.24
C ASP A 189 -7.52 10.35 -9.87
N ALA A 190 -7.13 11.50 -10.37
CA ALA A 190 -7.77 12.76 -10.01
C ALA A 190 -9.20 12.87 -10.54
N ASP A 191 -9.49 12.28 -11.69
CA ASP A 191 -10.83 12.35 -12.29
C ASP A 191 -11.84 11.45 -11.57
N LEU A 192 -11.36 10.46 -10.82
CA LEU A 192 -12.19 9.58 -10.02
C LEU A 192 -12.26 10.00 -8.54
N THR A 193 -12.26 11.31 -8.30
CA THR A 193 -12.44 11.91 -6.97
C THR A 193 -13.84 12.51 -6.86
N TYR A 194 -14.62 12.04 -5.88
CA TYR A 194 -15.99 12.47 -5.65
C TYR A 194 -16.20 12.88 -4.19
N ALA A 195 -17.06 13.86 -3.97
CA ALA A 195 -17.51 14.25 -2.62
C ALA A 195 -19.04 14.25 -2.54
N MET A 196 -19.55 13.79 -1.40
CA MET A 196 -20.97 13.89 -1.05
C MET A 196 -21.13 14.84 0.13
N GLY A 197 -21.34 16.11 -0.18
CA GLY A 197 -21.24 17.17 0.81
C GLY A 197 -19.84 17.19 1.41
N ASP A 198 -19.75 17.52 2.69
CA ASP A 198 -18.52 17.58 3.48
C ASP A 198 -18.23 16.33 4.34
N LYS A 199 -19.04 15.28 4.19
CA LYS A 199 -19.05 14.10 5.08
C LYS A 199 -18.52 12.82 4.47
N ALA A 200 -18.47 12.72 3.15
CA ALA A 200 -17.97 11.54 2.47
C ALA A 200 -17.20 11.91 1.20
N VAL A 201 -16.01 11.38 1.10
CA VAL A 201 -15.14 11.51 -0.09
C VAL A 201 -14.82 10.12 -0.59
N LYS A 202 -14.84 9.97 -1.92
CA LYS A 202 -14.44 8.75 -2.62
C LYS A 202 -13.26 9.07 -3.54
N ILE A 203 -12.23 8.25 -3.48
CA ILE A 203 -11.06 8.32 -4.36
C ILE A 203 -10.73 6.96 -4.95
N LEU A 204 -10.07 6.98 -6.10
CA LEU A 204 -9.44 5.81 -6.68
C LEU A 204 -7.92 6.03 -6.77
N ALA A 205 -7.18 4.99 -6.46
CA ALA A 205 -5.73 4.95 -6.63
C ALA A 205 -5.30 3.63 -7.27
N TRP A 206 -4.52 3.72 -8.35
CA TRP A 206 -3.92 2.59 -9.04
C TRP A 206 -2.57 2.20 -8.44
N TYR A 207 -2.16 0.97 -8.63
CA TYR A 207 -0.82 0.51 -8.27
C TYR A 207 -0.43 -0.73 -9.07
N ASP A 208 0.81 -0.76 -9.54
CA ASP A 208 1.38 -2.00 -10.05
C ASP A 208 1.74 -2.89 -8.86
N ASN A 209 0.92 -3.92 -8.63
CA ASN A 209 1.06 -4.81 -7.46
C ASN A 209 2.29 -5.71 -7.53
N GLU A 210 2.98 -5.78 -8.67
CA GLU A 210 4.22 -6.53 -8.86
C GLU A 210 5.43 -5.59 -8.92
N TRP A 211 5.51 -4.74 -9.92
CA TRP A 211 6.66 -3.87 -10.16
C TRP A 211 6.82 -2.79 -9.07
N GLY A 212 5.80 -1.98 -8.84
CA GLY A 212 5.85 -0.90 -7.84
C GLY A 212 6.09 -1.45 -6.43
N TYR A 213 5.52 -2.61 -6.11
CA TYR A 213 5.81 -3.27 -4.83
C TYR A 213 7.25 -3.78 -4.74
N SER A 214 7.79 -4.35 -5.83
CA SER A 214 9.18 -4.83 -5.87
C SER A 214 10.17 -3.67 -5.73
N GLN A 215 9.87 -2.51 -6.32
CA GLN A 215 10.66 -1.29 -6.11
C GLN A 215 10.74 -0.92 -4.61
N ARG A 216 9.63 -0.98 -3.89
CA ARG A 216 9.63 -0.71 -2.43
C ARG A 216 10.45 -1.72 -1.62
N VAL A 217 10.58 -2.96 -2.08
CA VAL A 217 11.49 -3.93 -1.43
C VAL A 217 12.94 -3.49 -1.58
N VAL A 218 13.32 -2.97 -2.75
CA VAL A 218 14.67 -2.42 -2.98
C VAL A 218 14.91 -1.20 -2.11
N ASP A 219 13.98 -0.25 -2.10
CA ASP A 219 14.11 0.97 -1.29
C ASP A 219 14.22 0.65 0.22
N LEU A 220 13.43 -0.32 0.71
CA LEU A 220 13.54 -0.76 2.11
C LEU A 220 14.91 -1.43 2.39
N ALA A 221 15.48 -2.13 1.41
CA ALA A 221 16.83 -2.68 1.55
C ALA A 221 17.87 -1.56 1.60
N GLU A 222 17.72 -0.50 0.82
CA GLU A 222 18.58 0.70 0.89
C GLU A 222 18.47 1.39 2.25
N VAL A 223 17.25 1.55 2.79
CA VAL A 223 17.07 2.07 4.16
C VAL A 223 17.83 1.22 5.17
N CYS A 224 17.77 -0.11 5.08
CA CYS A 224 18.51 -0.99 5.97
C CYS A 224 20.04 -0.81 5.86
N LEU A 225 20.55 -0.57 4.65
CA LEU A 225 22.00 -0.38 4.41
C LEU A 225 22.49 0.97 4.94
N LEU A 226 21.72 2.05 4.73
CA LEU A 226 22.06 3.40 5.18
C LEU A 226 22.16 3.52 6.71
N TYR A 227 21.47 2.69 7.46
CA TYR A 227 21.46 2.67 8.91
C TYR A 227 22.29 1.52 9.51
N THR A 228 23.20 0.90 8.74
CA THR A 228 24.15 -0.07 9.30
C THR A 228 25.28 0.67 10.04
N SER A 229 25.81 0.08 11.10
CA SER A 229 26.95 0.63 11.85
C SER A 229 28.20 0.87 10.97
N ASP A 230 28.31 0.13 9.87
CA ASP A 230 29.43 0.29 8.93
C ASP A 230 29.34 1.60 8.12
N ALA A 231 28.15 2.19 7.97
CA ALA A 231 27.97 3.51 7.33
C ALA A 231 28.39 4.68 8.26
N ALA A 232 28.60 4.45 9.54
CA ALA A 232 29.09 5.44 10.48
C ALA A 232 30.63 5.53 10.46
N ASP A 233 31.34 4.46 10.09
CA ASP A 233 32.80 4.41 10.05
C ASP A 233 33.39 5.01 8.76
N ASP A 234 32.61 5.11 7.66
CA ASP A 234 33.06 5.73 6.40
C ASP A 234 32.99 7.28 6.40
N ARG A 235 32.71 7.89 7.55
CA ARG A 235 32.68 9.37 7.72
C ARG A 235 33.83 9.88 8.56
N VAL A 236 35.03 9.36 8.30
CA VAL A 236 36.29 9.93 8.84
C VAL A 236 37.09 10.61 7.73
#